data_f284a1349b66349b465634655049d49d
#
_entry.id   f284a1349b66349b465634655049d49d
#
_cell.length_a   1.000
_cell.length_b   1.000
_cell.length_c   1.000
_cell.angle_alpha   90.00
_cell.angle_beta   90.00
_cell.angle_gamma   90.00
#
_symmetry.space_group_name_H-M   'P 1'
#
loop_
_entity.id
_entity.type
_entity.pdbx_description
1 polymer ?
#
loop_
_entity_poly.entity_id
_entity_poly.type
_entity_poly.pdbx_seq_one_letter_code
_entity_poly.pdbx_strand_id
1 'polypeptide(L)'
;MSADIGYQSSSWKIRRASALLIGTCTTLSLVACGGAVQAEETVLSKAPETTDVVIADLGVAGEAEEWTTMNDPVMGGRSTSEVAFDDGGLRFSGNISLDNNGGFASTRGPLDPDIGRKAAGARSLGVRAEGDGKTYLLKVRDSDQPWSYVQRFATEAGAVRTYALPVDRFEPVGMRMDPAPDAPETLDPSTIDQVAVYILDKQQGPFQIIIDRISATI
;
A
#
# COMPACT_ATOMS: atom_id res chain seq x y z
N MET A 1 -50.22 -24.30 0.55
CA MET A 1 -50.12 -23.45 1.75
C MET A 1 -49.03 -22.42 1.46
N SER A 2 -49.48 -21.25 1.00
CA SER A 2 -48.59 -20.09 0.75
C SER A 2 -48.45 -19.31 2.02
N ALA A 3 -47.27 -18.86 2.32
CA ALA A 3 -47.01 -17.84 3.33
C ALA A 3 -46.25 -16.68 2.68
N ASP A 4 -46.97 -15.60 2.45
CA ASP A 4 -46.46 -14.28 2.12
C ASP A 4 -45.79 -13.65 3.35
N ILE A 5 -44.60 -13.16 3.20
CA ILE A 5 -43.96 -12.30 4.22
C ILE A 5 -43.66 -10.94 3.58
N GLY A 6 -44.46 -9.96 3.99
CA GLY A 6 -44.48 -8.60 3.52
C GLY A 6 -43.21 -7.82 3.82
N TYR A 7 -42.75 -7.09 2.81
CA TYR A 7 -41.69 -6.09 2.88
C TYR A 7 -42.25 -4.77 3.42
N GLN A 8 -41.82 -4.35 4.59
CA GLN A 8 -42.12 -3.01 5.15
C GLN A 8 -40.98 -2.04 4.82
N SER A 9 -41.31 -1.10 3.94
CA SER A 9 -40.44 0.05 3.67
C SER A 9 -40.69 1.15 4.72
N SER A 10 -39.69 1.50 5.51
CA SER A 10 -39.69 2.67 6.39
C SER A 10 -39.14 3.89 5.67
N SER A 11 -40.03 4.80 5.27
CA SER A 11 -39.67 6.13 4.75
C SER A 11 -39.31 7.09 5.90
N TRP A 12 -38.09 7.56 5.95
CA TRP A 12 -37.67 8.60 6.86
C TRP A 12 -37.93 9.99 6.25
N LYS A 13 -38.86 10.72 6.86
CA LYS A 13 -39.20 12.11 6.50
C LYS A 13 -38.20 13.06 7.15
N ILE A 14 -37.43 13.76 6.33
CA ILE A 14 -36.56 14.87 6.74
C ILE A 14 -37.45 16.10 6.97
N ARG A 15 -37.52 16.58 8.21
CA ARG A 15 -38.16 17.85 8.57
C ARG A 15 -37.13 18.98 8.43
N ARG A 16 -37.38 19.88 7.48
CA ARG A 16 -36.72 21.19 7.39
C ARG A 16 -37.35 22.13 8.41
N ALA A 17 -36.57 22.67 9.33
CA ALA A 17 -36.96 23.79 10.19
C ALA A 17 -36.33 25.07 9.61
N SER A 18 -37.19 25.95 9.10
CA SER A 18 -36.83 27.33 8.76
C SER A 18 -37.03 28.19 9.99
N ALA A 19 -35.97 28.82 10.47
CA ALA A 19 -36.06 29.89 11.47
C ALA A 19 -35.76 31.24 10.81
N LEU A 20 -36.80 32.05 10.71
CA LEU A 20 -36.75 33.45 10.30
C LEU A 20 -36.49 34.31 11.53
N LEU A 21 -35.39 35.04 11.62
CA LEU A 21 -35.14 36.05 12.65
C LEU A 21 -34.95 37.41 11.98
N ILE A 22 -35.97 38.24 12.18
CA ILE A 22 -35.95 39.67 11.88
C ILE A 22 -35.31 40.35 13.08
N GLY A 23 -34.20 41.04 12.89
CA GLY A 23 -33.52 41.82 13.93
C GLY A 23 -33.23 43.25 13.42
N THR A 24 -33.80 44.19 14.08
CA THR A 24 -33.88 45.64 13.87
C THR A 24 -32.52 46.35 13.80
N CYS A 25 -32.45 47.27 12.85
CA CYS A 25 -31.42 48.26 12.65
C CYS A 25 -31.40 49.29 13.83
N THR A 26 -30.29 49.44 14.52
CA THR A 26 -29.95 50.59 15.29
C THR A 26 -28.61 51.17 14.87
N THR A 27 -28.65 52.31 14.24
CA THR A 27 -27.52 53.14 13.87
C THR A 27 -26.87 53.75 15.10
N LEU A 28 -25.60 53.44 15.36
CA LEU A 28 -24.76 54.20 16.24
C LEU A 28 -23.50 54.66 15.54
N SER A 29 -23.44 55.96 15.27
CA SER A 29 -22.25 56.62 14.74
C SER A 29 -21.19 56.72 15.83
N LEU A 30 -19.98 56.21 15.58
CA LEU A 30 -18.80 56.52 16.38
C LEU A 30 -17.58 56.75 15.51
N VAL A 31 -17.03 57.87 15.75
CA VAL A 31 -15.83 58.58 15.35
C VAL A 31 -14.63 57.71 15.02
N ALA A 32 -13.97 58.07 13.93
CA ALA A 32 -12.70 57.60 13.43
C ALA A 32 -11.57 57.72 14.46
N CYS A 33 -10.85 56.64 14.67
CA CYS A 33 -9.46 56.68 15.09
C CYS A 33 -8.69 55.72 14.19
N GLY A 34 -7.80 56.29 13.38
CA GLY A 34 -7.00 55.56 12.40
C GLY A 34 -6.02 54.61 13.08
N GLY A 35 -6.25 53.34 12.91
CA GLY A 35 -5.30 52.26 13.12
C GLY A 35 -5.26 51.45 11.84
N ALA A 36 -4.14 51.52 11.12
CA ALA A 36 -3.89 50.64 10.00
C ALA A 36 -3.81 49.21 10.51
N VAL A 37 -4.90 48.48 10.35
CA VAL A 37 -4.88 47.04 10.52
C VAL A 37 -4.18 46.47 9.29
N GLN A 38 -2.90 46.13 9.44
CA GLN A 38 -2.21 45.28 8.48
C GLN A 38 -2.94 43.94 8.49
N ALA A 39 -3.60 43.62 7.38
CA ALA A 39 -4.06 42.27 7.11
C ALA A 39 -2.80 41.40 6.98
N GLU A 40 -2.52 40.59 8.01
CA GLU A 40 -1.60 39.48 7.85
C GLU A 40 -2.20 38.54 6.79
N GLU A 41 -1.66 38.60 5.58
CA GLU A 41 -1.86 37.55 4.60
C GLU A 41 -1.34 36.25 5.23
N THR A 42 -2.26 35.43 5.71
CA THR A 42 -1.98 34.06 6.08
C THR A 42 -1.56 33.35 4.79
N VAL A 43 -0.24 33.24 4.58
CA VAL A 43 0.32 32.41 3.51
C VAL A 43 -0.13 30.98 3.81
N LEU A 44 -1.19 30.54 3.15
CA LEU A 44 -1.57 29.15 3.13
C LEU A 44 -0.38 28.40 2.52
N SER A 45 0.44 27.77 3.38
CA SER A 45 1.50 26.88 2.94
C SER A 45 0.82 25.75 2.16
N LYS A 46 0.91 25.79 0.82
CA LYS A 46 0.45 24.70 -0.06
C LYS A 46 1.23 23.46 0.37
N ALA A 47 0.51 22.43 0.86
CA ALA A 47 1.12 21.14 1.14
C ALA A 47 1.87 20.67 -0.12
N PRO A 48 3.04 20.05 0.01
CA PRO A 48 3.77 19.54 -1.14
C PRO A 48 2.86 18.61 -1.94
N GLU A 49 2.75 18.86 -3.24
CA GLU A 49 2.03 17.97 -4.14
C GLU A 49 2.80 16.66 -4.18
N THR A 50 2.20 15.58 -3.70
CA THR A 50 2.75 14.23 -3.82
C THR A 50 2.25 13.63 -5.13
N THR A 51 3.15 13.05 -5.91
CA THR A 51 2.84 12.38 -7.17
C THR A 51 3.07 10.88 -7.01
N ASP A 52 2.04 10.09 -7.29
CA ASP A 52 2.17 8.65 -7.34
C ASP A 52 2.54 8.19 -8.74
N VAL A 53 3.68 7.51 -8.85
CA VAL A 53 4.18 6.92 -10.11
C VAL A 53 4.05 5.41 -10.01
N VAL A 54 3.36 4.78 -10.98
CA VAL A 54 3.20 3.33 -11.03
C VAL A 54 4.52 2.69 -11.45
N ILE A 55 5.03 1.77 -10.64
CA ILE A 55 6.26 0.99 -10.92
C ILE A 55 5.96 -0.45 -11.34
N ALA A 56 4.79 -1.00 -10.93
CA ALA A 56 4.25 -2.25 -11.47
C ALA A 56 2.71 -2.15 -11.49
N ASP A 57 2.10 -2.33 -12.66
CA ASP A 57 0.64 -2.31 -12.85
C ASP A 57 0.11 -3.74 -12.97
N LEU A 58 -0.16 -4.35 -11.82
CA LEU A 58 -0.63 -5.73 -11.75
C LEU A 58 -2.14 -5.87 -12.01
N GLY A 59 -2.83 -4.74 -12.23
CA GLY A 59 -4.19 -4.69 -12.78
C GLY A 59 -4.26 -5.04 -14.26
N VAL A 60 -3.10 -5.18 -14.92
CA VAL A 60 -2.98 -5.61 -16.33
C VAL A 60 -2.52 -7.06 -16.40
N ALA A 61 -3.31 -7.94 -17.00
CA ALA A 61 -3.03 -9.38 -17.04
C ALA A 61 -1.64 -9.71 -17.56
N GLY A 62 -1.17 -9.05 -18.64
CA GLY A 62 0.14 -9.30 -19.23
C GLY A 62 1.31 -8.99 -18.28
N GLU A 63 1.20 -7.96 -17.43
CA GLU A 63 2.23 -7.65 -16.44
C GLU A 63 2.20 -8.65 -15.27
N ALA A 64 0.99 -9.05 -14.83
CA ALA A 64 0.84 -10.02 -13.75
C ALA A 64 1.35 -11.42 -14.14
N GLU A 65 1.19 -11.83 -15.39
CA GLU A 65 1.64 -13.14 -15.91
C GLU A 65 3.18 -13.28 -15.94
N GLU A 66 3.93 -12.19 -15.91
CA GLU A 66 5.39 -12.20 -15.84
C GLU A 66 5.93 -12.52 -14.43
N TRP A 67 5.05 -12.49 -13.41
CA TRP A 67 5.45 -12.78 -12.05
C TRP A 67 5.56 -14.28 -11.80
N THR A 68 6.56 -14.64 -10.99
CA THR A 68 6.87 -16.05 -10.68
C THR A 68 6.95 -16.28 -9.19
N THR A 69 6.63 -17.50 -8.76
CA THR A 69 6.72 -17.89 -7.34
C THR A 69 8.08 -18.50 -7.02
N MET A 70 8.52 -18.32 -5.77
CA MET A 70 9.64 -19.03 -5.16
C MET A 70 9.29 -19.33 -3.70
N ASN A 71 9.38 -20.60 -3.34
CA ASN A 71 8.94 -21.11 -2.04
C ASN A 71 10.09 -21.85 -1.35
N ASP A 72 9.88 -22.19 -0.08
CA ASP A 72 10.83 -22.90 0.76
C ASP A 72 11.17 -24.36 0.34
N PRO A 73 10.44 -25.07 -0.54
CA PRO A 73 10.92 -26.35 -1.07
C PRO A 73 12.32 -26.30 -1.70
N VAL A 74 12.76 -25.15 -2.21
CA VAL A 74 14.15 -24.95 -2.66
C VAL A 74 15.17 -25.16 -1.54
N MET A 75 14.72 -25.11 -0.28
CA MET A 75 15.51 -25.33 0.94
C MET A 75 15.01 -26.57 1.75
N GLY A 76 14.14 -27.39 1.16
CA GLY A 76 13.59 -28.61 1.78
C GLY A 76 12.27 -28.40 2.55
N GLY A 77 11.70 -27.19 2.58
CA GLY A 77 10.39 -26.90 3.17
C GLY A 77 9.22 -27.52 2.39
N ARG A 78 8.00 -27.23 2.83
CA ARG A 78 6.76 -27.78 2.21
C ARG A 78 5.69 -26.73 1.92
N SER A 79 6.04 -25.45 1.99
CA SER A 79 5.11 -24.40 1.59
C SER A 79 4.83 -24.46 0.10
N THR A 80 3.61 -24.10 -0.28
CA THR A 80 3.18 -24.05 -1.69
C THR A 80 2.60 -22.69 -1.99
N SER A 81 2.83 -22.20 -3.20
CA SER A 81 2.14 -20.99 -3.69
C SER A 81 1.97 -21.00 -5.19
N GLU A 82 1.04 -20.19 -5.64
CA GLU A 82 0.75 -19.93 -7.03
C GLU A 82 0.46 -18.43 -7.24
N VAL A 83 0.63 -17.98 -8.46
CA VAL A 83 0.17 -16.68 -8.93
C VAL A 83 -0.79 -16.87 -10.09
N ALA A 84 -1.80 -16.01 -10.14
CA ALA A 84 -2.72 -15.92 -11.26
C ALA A 84 -3.22 -14.48 -11.38
N PHE A 85 -3.61 -14.07 -12.59
CA PHE A 85 -4.37 -12.84 -12.74
C PHE A 85 -5.84 -13.13 -12.41
N ASP A 86 -6.39 -12.47 -11.41
CA ASP A 86 -7.74 -12.68 -10.93
C ASP A 86 -8.28 -11.39 -10.25
N ASP A 87 -9.58 -11.13 -10.37
CA ASP A 87 -10.25 -9.96 -9.76
C ASP A 87 -9.57 -8.60 -10.04
N GLY A 88 -8.91 -8.47 -11.20
CA GLY A 88 -8.22 -7.24 -11.61
C GLY A 88 -6.89 -7.00 -10.91
N GLY A 89 -6.22 -8.06 -10.45
CA GLY A 89 -4.89 -8.01 -9.85
C GLY A 89 -4.12 -9.32 -9.95
N LEU A 90 -2.87 -9.28 -9.51
CA LEU A 90 -2.06 -10.47 -9.27
C LEU A 90 -2.55 -11.13 -7.97
N ARG A 91 -3.25 -12.25 -8.08
CA ARG A 91 -3.56 -13.10 -6.93
C ARG A 91 -2.33 -13.95 -6.60
N PHE A 92 -1.78 -13.74 -5.42
CA PHE A 92 -0.72 -14.58 -4.84
C PHE A 92 -1.31 -15.34 -3.67
N SER A 93 -1.40 -16.66 -3.79
CA SER A 93 -2.06 -17.53 -2.82
C SER A 93 -1.30 -18.82 -2.60
N GLY A 94 -1.60 -19.50 -1.48
CA GLY A 94 -0.96 -20.77 -1.16
C GLY A 94 -1.18 -21.23 0.27
N ASN A 95 -0.26 -22.07 0.74
CA ASN A 95 -0.27 -22.58 2.11
C ASN A 95 1.15 -22.61 2.69
N ILE A 96 1.35 -21.91 3.78
CA ILE A 96 2.62 -21.94 4.53
C ILE A 96 2.67 -23.15 5.43
N SER A 97 3.72 -23.96 5.27
CA SER A 97 4.07 -25.08 6.14
C SER A 97 5.35 -24.75 6.91
N LEU A 98 5.35 -25.08 8.20
CA LEU A 98 6.54 -24.95 9.05
C LEU A 98 7.39 -26.23 9.08
N ASP A 99 6.96 -27.27 8.37
CA ASP A 99 7.70 -28.53 8.28
C ASP A 99 9.08 -28.31 7.67
N ASN A 100 10.06 -29.06 8.16
CA ASN A 100 11.45 -29.05 7.67
C ASN A 100 12.10 -27.67 7.69
N ASN A 101 11.80 -26.85 8.70
CA ASN A 101 12.24 -25.46 8.82
C ASN A 101 11.76 -24.57 7.65
N GLY A 102 10.65 -24.95 7.02
CA GLY A 102 9.94 -24.11 6.07
C GLY A 102 9.31 -22.87 6.74
N GLY A 103 8.49 -22.16 6.02
CA GLY A 103 7.72 -21.05 6.59
C GLY A 103 7.70 -19.81 5.73
N PHE A 104 8.02 -19.89 4.43
CA PHE A 104 7.86 -18.79 3.53
C PHE A 104 7.36 -19.18 2.14
N ALA A 105 6.73 -18.25 1.49
CA ALA A 105 6.48 -18.23 0.06
C ALA A 105 6.71 -16.81 -0.46
N SER A 106 7.03 -16.68 -1.73
CA SER A 106 7.22 -15.39 -2.36
C SER A 106 6.78 -15.39 -3.81
N THR A 107 6.45 -14.21 -4.30
CA THR A 107 6.32 -13.91 -5.73
C THR A 107 7.17 -12.72 -6.09
N ARG A 108 7.71 -12.72 -7.30
CA ARG A 108 8.57 -11.65 -7.79
C ARG A 108 8.26 -11.31 -9.24
N GLY A 109 8.37 -10.03 -9.55
CA GLY A 109 8.31 -9.51 -10.90
C GLY A 109 9.60 -9.74 -11.68
N PRO A 110 9.59 -9.45 -12.99
CA PRO A 110 10.77 -9.47 -13.83
C PRO A 110 11.81 -8.44 -13.36
N LEU A 111 13.04 -8.56 -13.87
CA LEU A 111 14.03 -7.49 -13.77
C LEU A 111 13.64 -6.38 -14.75
N ASP A 112 13.45 -5.17 -14.20
CA ASP A 112 13.10 -3.98 -14.98
C ASP A 112 13.85 -2.75 -14.43
N PRO A 113 14.88 -2.25 -15.13
CA PRO A 113 15.63 -1.06 -14.71
C PRO A 113 14.78 0.22 -14.75
N ASP A 114 13.60 0.20 -15.37
CA ASP A 114 12.69 1.32 -15.39
C ASP A 114 12.06 1.58 -14.02
N ILE A 115 12.00 0.58 -13.16
CA ILE A 115 11.51 0.71 -11.79
C ILE A 115 12.29 1.80 -11.04
N GLY A 116 13.62 1.75 -11.04
CA GLY A 116 14.47 2.74 -10.39
C GLY A 116 14.30 4.14 -10.98
N ARG A 117 14.18 4.26 -12.31
CA ARG A 117 13.93 5.54 -12.96
C ARG A 117 12.58 6.16 -12.55
N LYS A 118 11.54 5.34 -12.44
CA LYS A 118 10.21 5.73 -11.98
C LYS A 118 10.17 6.04 -10.48
N ALA A 119 10.98 5.35 -9.67
CA ALA A 119 11.01 5.49 -8.22
C ALA A 119 12.02 6.55 -7.73
N ALA A 120 12.80 7.16 -8.64
CA ALA A 120 13.81 8.16 -8.26
C ALA A 120 13.20 9.31 -7.45
N GLY A 121 13.76 9.58 -6.27
CA GLY A 121 13.29 10.62 -5.35
C GLY A 121 12.04 10.23 -4.53
N ALA A 122 11.57 8.99 -4.59
CA ALA A 122 10.43 8.54 -3.81
C ALA A 122 10.69 8.63 -2.31
N ARG A 123 9.66 9.06 -1.58
CA ARG A 123 9.62 9.09 -0.10
C ARG A 123 8.98 7.84 0.47
N SER A 124 8.11 7.19 -0.30
CA SER A 124 7.49 5.93 0.07
C SER A 124 7.20 5.08 -1.17
N LEU A 125 7.16 3.76 -0.98
CA LEU A 125 6.58 2.83 -1.94
C LEU A 125 5.18 2.46 -1.44
N GLY A 126 4.25 2.29 -2.37
CA GLY A 126 2.87 1.91 -2.08
C GLY A 126 2.56 0.53 -2.65
N VAL A 127 1.92 -0.33 -1.86
CA VAL A 127 1.33 -1.59 -2.33
C VAL A 127 -0.17 -1.47 -2.20
N ARG A 128 -0.89 -1.43 -3.33
CA ARG A 128 -2.34 -1.46 -3.30
C ARG A 128 -2.80 -2.90 -3.46
N ALA A 129 -3.54 -3.39 -2.45
CA ALA A 129 -3.92 -4.79 -2.41
C ALA A 129 -5.18 -5.03 -1.57
N GLU A 130 -5.90 -6.12 -1.88
CA GLU A 130 -6.84 -6.77 -0.99
C GLU A 130 -6.11 -7.86 -0.20
N GLY A 131 -6.11 -7.76 1.12
CA GLY A 131 -5.39 -8.67 2.00
C GLY A 131 -6.29 -9.67 2.70
N ASP A 132 -5.67 -10.63 3.41
CA ASP A 132 -6.32 -11.68 4.18
C ASP A 132 -6.15 -11.53 5.71
N GLY A 133 -5.60 -10.39 6.16
CA GLY A 133 -5.30 -10.13 7.57
C GLY A 133 -3.91 -10.61 8.00
N LYS A 134 -3.12 -11.18 7.09
CA LYS A 134 -1.74 -11.57 7.36
C LYS A 134 -0.77 -10.43 7.11
N THR A 135 0.45 -10.60 7.59
CA THR A 135 1.57 -9.68 7.35
C THR A 135 2.38 -10.15 6.16
N TYR A 136 2.52 -9.28 5.19
CA TYR A 136 3.38 -9.47 4.03
C TYR A 136 4.61 -8.57 4.11
N LEU A 137 5.54 -8.78 3.20
CA LEU A 137 6.77 -8.02 3.13
C LEU A 137 7.03 -7.65 1.68
N LEU A 138 7.25 -6.37 1.43
CA LEU A 138 7.77 -5.89 0.16
C LEU A 138 9.30 -5.97 0.22
N LYS A 139 9.89 -6.66 -0.76
CA LYS A 139 11.33 -6.72 -0.98
C LYS A 139 11.65 -6.03 -2.28
N VAL A 140 12.62 -5.12 -2.22
CA VAL A 140 13.17 -4.44 -3.39
C VAL A 140 14.66 -4.71 -3.48
N ARG A 141 15.17 -4.81 -4.69
CA ARG A 141 16.59 -5.06 -4.89
C ARG A 141 17.13 -4.28 -6.08
N ASP A 142 18.43 -4.05 -6.02
CA ASP A 142 19.34 -3.78 -7.10
C ASP A 142 20.05 -5.10 -7.41
N SER A 143 19.91 -5.64 -8.62
CA SER A 143 20.47 -6.94 -9.01
C SER A 143 21.99 -6.98 -8.99
N ASP A 144 22.65 -5.82 -9.08
CA ASP A 144 24.11 -5.67 -9.02
C ASP A 144 24.66 -5.74 -7.61
N GLN A 145 23.79 -5.79 -6.58
CA GLN A 145 24.16 -5.83 -5.17
C GLN A 145 23.88 -7.19 -4.50
N PRO A 146 24.70 -7.61 -3.55
CA PRO A 146 24.47 -8.86 -2.79
C PRO A 146 23.38 -8.72 -1.70
N TRP A 147 22.86 -7.53 -1.48
CA TRP A 147 21.77 -7.24 -0.52
C TRP A 147 20.48 -6.81 -1.20
N SER A 148 19.45 -6.70 -0.41
CA SER A 148 18.13 -6.17 -0.80
C SER A 148 17.57 -5.37 0.37
N TYR A 149 16.48 -4.67 0.16
CA TYR A 149 15.80 -3.94 1.22
C TYR A 149 14.37 -4.46 1.38
N VAL A 150 13.92 -4.50 2.63
CA VAL A 150 12.62 -5.10 2.98
C VAL A 150 11.84 -4.22 3.93
N GLN A 151 10.52 -4.22 3.79
CA GLN A 151 9.61 -3.63 4.77
C GLN A 151 8.33 -4.45 4.87
N ARG A 152 7.87 -4.68 6.11
CA ARG A 152 6.64 -5.42 6.38
C ARG A 152 5.42 -4.51 6.33
N PHE A 153 4.28 -5.09 5.91
CA PHE A 153 2.98 -4.45 5.98
C PHE A 153 1.91 -5.46 6.41
N ALA A 154 1.16 -5.12 7.45
CA ALA A 154 0.03 -5.92 7.91
C ALA A 154 -1.20 -5.58 7.08
N THR A 155 -1.87 -6.59 6.53
CA THR A 155 -3.07 -6.40 5.72
C THR A 155 -4.34 -6.47 6.57
N GLU A 156 -5.44 -5.93 6.02
CA GLU A 156 -6.77 -6.02 6.60
C GLU A 156 -7.61 -6.98 5.75
N ALA A 157 -8.21 -7.99 6.39
CA ALA A 157 -8.92 -9.05 5.68
C ALA A 157 -10.12 -8.51 4.87
N GLY A 158 -10.16 -8.85 3.57
CA GLY A 158 -11.23 -8.45 2.65
C GLY A 158 -11.29 -6.95 2.35
N ALA A 159 -10.27 -6.19 2.71
CA ALA A 159 -10.22 -4.76 2.44
C ALA A 159 -9.15 -4.42 1.40
N VAL A 160 -9.56 -3.68 0.36
CA VAL A 160 -8.61 -3.09 -0.58
C VAL A 160 -8.03 -1.82 0.03
N ARG A 161 -6.70 -1.81 0.22
CA ARG A 161 -5.96 -0.71 0.83
C ARG A 161 -4.69 -0.41 0.04
N THR A 162 -4.19 0.81 0.17
CA THR A 162 -2.82 1.15 -0.20
C THR A 162 -1.97 1.21 1.06
N TYR A 163 -1.01 0.31 1.15
CA TYR A 163 -0.05 0.23 2.24
C TYR A 163 1.15 1.08 1.89
N ALA A 164 1.27 2.24 2.53
CA ALA A 164 2.40 3.15 2.32
C ALA A 164 3.61 2.68 3.13
N LEU A 165 4.72 2.49 2.46
CA LEU A 165 5.99 1.99 3.00
C LEU A 165 7.06 3.08 2.86
N PRO A 166 7.32 3.87 3.93
CA PRO A 166 8.34 4.92 3.89
C PRO A 166 9.73 4.38 3.55
N VAL A 167 10.43 5.04 2.64
CA VAL A 167 11.75 4.61 2.14
C VAL A 167 12.77 4.49 3.27
N ASP A 168 12.71 5.38 4.25
CA ASP A 168 13.59 5.42 5.43
C ASP A 168 13.36 4.28 6.44
N ARG A 169 12.34 3.43 6.20
CA ARG A 169 12.01 2.28 7.06
C ARG A 169 12.31 0.94 6.40
N PHE A 170 12.89 0.96 5.22
CA PHE A 170 13.37 -0.27 4.59
C PHE A 170 14.65 -0.72 5.26
N GLU A 171 14.69 -1.98 5.66
CA GLU A 171 15.84 -2.61 6.33
C GLU A 171 16.67 -3.39 5.31
N PRO A 172 18.02 -3.22 5.29
CA PRO A 172 18.89 -4.00 4.43
C PRO A 172 19.01 -5.44 4.92
N VAL A 173 18.87 -6.39 3.97
CA VAL A 173 18.98 -7.82 4.24
C VAL A 173 19.83 -8.52 3.19
N GLY A 174 20.53 -9.57 3.61
CA GLY A 174 21.22 -10.50 2.72
C GLY A 174 20.26 -11.45 1.98
N MET A 175 20.87 -12.40 1.26
CA MET A 175 20.12 -13.34 0.42
C MET A 175 19.13 -14.22 1.23
N ARG A 176 19.46 -14.54 2.47
CA ARG A 176 18.64 -15.40 3.35
C ARG A 176 17.81 -14.62 4.34
N MET A 177 17.57 -13.34 4.09
CA MET A 177 16.87 -12.42 4.99
C MET A 177 17.61 -12.19 6.33
N ASP A 178 18.88 -12.50 6.39
CA ASP A 178 19.81 -12.15 7.46
C ASP A 178 20.21 -10.67 7.34
N PRO A 179 20.63 -10.02 8.42
CA PRO A 179 21.11 -8.64 8.37
C PRO A 179 22.29 -8.48 7.39
N ALA A 180 22.30 -7.38 6.64
CA ALA A 180 23.37 -7.02 5.69
C ALA A 180 24.15 -5.80 6.22
N PRO A 181 25.10 -5.95 7.15
CA PRO A 181 25.77 -4.83 7.80
C PRO A 181 26.65 -4.00 6.86
N ASP A 182 27.03 -4.55 5.72
CA ASP A 182 27.84 -3.85 4.71
C ASP A 182 27.00 -3.06 3.71
N ALA A 183 25.65 -3.21 3.75
CA ALA A 183 24.75 -2.44 2.92
C ALA A 183 24.57 -1.02 3.46
N PRO A 184 24.27 -0.04 2.59
CA PRO A 184 23.80 1.28 3.05
C PRO A 184 22.57 1.14 3.95
N GLU A 185 22.51 1.94 5.02
CA GLU A 185 21.36 1.91 5.95
C GLU A 185 20.06 2.36 5.28
N THR A 186 20.16 3.23 4.28
CA THR A 186 18.99 3.80 3.59
C THR A 186 18.92 3.28 2.16
N LEU A 187 17.74 2.83 1.77
CA LEU A 187 17.42 2.48 0.39
C LEU A 187 17.53 3.73 -0.51
N ASP A 188 18.23 3.60 -1.63
CA ASP A 188 18.12 4.54 -2.75
C ASP A 188 17.08 3.98 -3.75
N PRO A 189 15.88 4.58 -3.85
CA PRO A 189 14.85 4.05 -4.75
C PRO A 189 15.23 4.08 -6.22
N SER A 190 16.21 4.91 -6.60
CA SER A 190 16.65 5.03 -8.00
C SER A 190 17.43 3.81 -8.49
N THR A 191 17.90 2.95 -7.60
CA THR A 191 18.66 1.74 -7.93
C THR A 191 17.80 0.48 -8.03
N ILE A 192 16.50 0.57 -7.73
CA ILE A 192 15.62 -0.60 -7.74
C ILE A 192 15.42 -1.11 -9.17
N ASP A 193 15.67 -2.39 -9.38
CA ASP A 193 15.43 -3.08 -10.66
C ASP A 193 14.48 -4.28 -10.51
N GLN A 194 14.13 -4.69 -9.29
CA GLN A 194 13.18 -5.77 -9.06
C GLN A 194 12.38 -5.57 -7.77
N VAL A 195 11.11 -5.95 -7.83
CA VAL A 195 10.22 -6.01 -6.68
C VAL A 195 9.70 -7.43 -6.44
N ALA A 196 9.50 -7.78 -5.16
CA ALA A 196 8.95 -9.07 -4.78
C ALA A 196 8.08 -8.92 -3.52
N VAL A 197 7.09 -9.80 -3.39
CA VAL A 197 6.23 -9.87 -2.22
C VAL A 197 6.42 -11.22 -1.54
N TYR A 198 6.62 -11.19 -0.24
CA TYR A 198 6.84 -12.37 0.59
C TYR A 198 5.76 -12.50 1.65
N ILE A 199 5.44 -13.74 1.99
CA ILE A 199 4.83 -14.12 3.25
C ILE A 199 5.79 -15.02 4.00
N LEU A 200 6.10 -14.66 5.24
CA LEU A 200 7.05 -15.35 6.11
C LEU A 200 6.66 -15.16 7.58
N ASP A 201 7.60 -15.16 8.52
CA ASP A 201 7.37 -14.94 9.95
C ASP A 201 6.51 -16.05 10.59
N LYS A 202 6.64 -17.29 10.09
CA LYS A 202 5.96 -18.50 10.60
C LYS A 202 4.42 -18.40 10.60
N GLN A 203 3.85 -17.66 9.67
CA GLN A 203 2.40 -17.53 9.50
C GLN A 203 1.78 -18.77 8.85
N GLN A 204 1.81 -19.89 9.54
CA GLN A 204 1.33 -21.20 9.06
C GLN A 204 -0.12 -21.14 8.56
N GLY A 205 -0.42 -21.95 7.54
CA GLY A 205 -1.75 -22.11 6.98
C GLY A 205 -1.96 -21.38 5.65
N PRO A 206 -3.21 -21.36 5.17
CA PRO A 206 -3.55 -20.75 3.90
C PRO A 206 -3.34 -19.23 3.94
N PHE A 207 -2.98 -18.67 2.78
CA PHE A 207 -2.86 -17.23 2.58
C PHE A 207 -3.33 -16.83 1.19
N GLN A 208 -3.77 -15.59 1.07
CA GLN A 208 -4.10 -14.97 -0.20
C GLN A 208 -4.00 -13.44 -0.11
N ILE A 209 -3.35 -12.85 -1.10
CA ILE A 209 -3.35 -11.40 -1.34
C ILE A 209 -3.58 -11.16 -2.83
N ILE A 210 -4.39 -10.16 -3.17
CA ILE A 210 -4.59 -9.70 -4.55
C ILE A 210 -3.99 -8.31 -4.66
N ILE A 211 -2.94 -8.18 -5.46
CA ILE A 211 -2.19 -6.93 -5.62
C ILE A 211 -2.51 -6.37 -6.99
N ASP A 212 -3.05 -5.16 -7.07
CA ASP A 212 -3.32 -4.51 -8.36
C ASP A 212 -2.25 -3.49 -8.75
N ARG A 213 -1.48 -2.97 -7.77
CA ARG A 213 -0.49 -1.91 -8.07
C ARG A 213 0.62 -1.84 -7.06
N ILE A 214 1.82 -1.61 -7.56
CA ILE A 214 2.93 -1.11 -6.76
C ILE A 214 3.33 0.25 -7.32
N SER A 215 3.48 1.26 -6.46
CA SER A 215 3.75 2.65 -6.84
C SER A 215 4.86 3.27 -5.99
N ALA A 216 5.40 4.37 -6.49
CA ALA A 216 6.33 5.23 -5.78
C ALA A 216 5.69 6.61 -5.58
N THR A 217 5.69 7.13 -4.34
CA THR A 217 5.20 8.49 -4.01
C THR A 217 6.40 9.43 -3.89
N ILE A 218 6.45 10.42 -4.77
CA ILE A 218 7.55 11.40 -4.90
C ILE A 218 7.18 12.71 -4.21
#